data_f2a347d9e35653446aabe10647d1e577
#
_entry.id   f2a347d9e35653446aabe10647d1e577
#
_cell.length_a   1.000
_cell.length_b   1.000
_cell.length_c   1.000
_cell.angle_alpha   90.00
_cell.angle_beta   90.00
_cell.angle_gamma   90.00
#
_symmetry.space_group_name_H-M   'P 1'
#
loop_
_entity.id
_entity.type
_entity.pdbx_description
1 polymer ?
#
loop_
_entity_poly.entity_id
_entity_poly.type
_entity_poly.pdbx_seq_one_letter_code
_entity_poly.pdbx_strand_id
1 'polypeptide(L)'
;MPKPADLATTQLDAGSRLWTLASACLALLPLLLQLPTALAIGISAAAALTIALSWRKPLPALLRVLLALAVLVAVFSQMGLRFGRDTGCALLAAMIAIKPSETSTLRDARSLIGFALFAPFAAFLLDQGPLTMGLGVLAVLCALVALQRLADVEGHALSSTSSPLRTLGAVGKLMAIGLPLALAAFWLLPRLGLPMCGVPGRAVARPGLS
;
A
#
# COMPACT_ATOMS: atom_id res chain seq x y z
N MET A 1 -0.90 -5.39 -32.17
CA MET A 1 -0.92 -4.70 -30.87
C MET A 1 -2.36 -4.63 -30.40
N PRO A 2 -2.75 -5.20 -29.24
CA PRO A 2 -4.10 -5.08 -28.71
C PRO A 2 -4.40 -3.62 -28.36
N LYS A 3 -5.64 -3.20 -28.62
CA LYS A 3 -6.09 -1.84 -28.29
C LYS A 3 -6.04 -1.62 -26.77
N PRO A 4 -5.65 -0.42 -26.27
CA PRO A 4 -5.60 -0.12 -24.83
C PRO A 4 -6.93 -0.33 -24.08
N ALA A 5 -8.07 -0.40 -24.81
CA ALA A 5 -9.37 -0.71 -24.25
C ALA A 5 -9.52 -2.19 -23.83
N ASP A 6 -8.80 -3.13 -24.46
CA ASP A 6 -8.88 -4.55 -24.11
C ASP A 6 -8.18 -4.89 -22.81
N LEU A 7 -7.16 -4.12 -22.44
CA LEU A 7 -6.40 -4.32 -21.19
C LEU A 7 -7.21 -3.97 -19.94
N ALA A 8 -8.13 -3.03 -20.03
CA ALA A 8 -8.98 -2.62 -18.92
C ALA A 8 -10.06 -3.67 -18.57
N THR A 9 -10.37 -4.58 -19.51
CA THR A 9 -11.40 -5.62 -19.34
C THR A 9 -10.82 -7.01 -19.06
N THR A 10 -9.49 -7.18 -19.15
CA THR A 10 -8.83 -8.46 -18.90
C THR A 10 -9.03 -8.86 -17.44
N GLN A 11 -9.72 -9.99 -17.24
CA GLN A 11 -9.93 -10.54 -15.90
C GLN A 11 -8.63 -11.00 -15.27
N LEU A 12 -8.55 -10.83 -13.96
CA LEU A 12 -7.39 -11.18 -13.17
C LEU A 12 -7.30 -12.71 -13.00
N ASP A 13 -6.15 -13.28 -13.36
CA ASP A 13 -5.83 -14.69 -13.07
C ASP A 13 -5.74 -14.93 -11.56
N ALA A 14 -6.12 -16.14 -11.13
CA ALA A 14 -6.12 -16.52 -9.70
C ALA A 14 -4.76 -16.35 -9.03
N GLY A 15 -3.67 -16.67 -9.77
CA GLY A 15 -2.31 -16.49 -9.28
C GLY A 15 -1.93 -15.03 -9.08
N SER A 16 -2.22 -14.18 -10.06
CA SER A 16 -1.97 -12.74 -10.00
C SER A 16 -2.79 -12.07 -8.90
N ARG A 17 -4.04 -12.54 -8.71
CA ARG A 17 -4.90 -12.07 -7.63
C ARG A 17 -4.35 -12.41 -6.25
N LEU A 18 -3.87 -13.64 -6.06
CA LEU A 18 -3.23 -14.05 -4.80
C LEU A 18 -2.03 -13.17 -4.45
N TRP A 19 -1.12 -12.94 -5.40
CA TRP A 19 0.05 -12.10 -5.16
C TRP A 19 -0.32 -10.63 -4.88
N THR A 20 -1.33 -10.10 -5.56
CA THR A 20 -1.85 -8.76 -5.31
C THR A 20 -2.44 -8.63 -3.91
N LEU A 21 -3.25 -9.60 -3.48
CA LEU A 21 -3.81 -9.60 -2.14
C LEU A 21 -2.75 -9.83 -1.05
N ALA A 22 -1.79 -10.72 -1.30
CA ALA A 22 -0.68 -10.97 -0.39
C ALA A 22 0.17 -9.70 -0.17
N SER A 23 0.45 -8.94 -1.26
CA SER A 23 1.18 -7.67 -1.16
C SER A 23 0.40 -6.64 -0.33
N ALA A 24 -0.91 -6.55 -0.52
CA ALA A 24 -1.77 -5.65 0.25
C ALA A 24 -1.83 -6.03 1.75
N CYS A 25 -1.96 -7.33 2.05
CA CYS A 25 -1.94 -7.83 3.42
C CYS A 25 -0.60 -7.55 4.11
N LEU A 26 0.52 -7.84 3.44
CA LEU A 26 1.86 -7.56 3.98
C LEU A 26 2.10 -6.06 4.21
N ALA A 27 1.61 -5.22 3.30
CA ALA A 27 1.72 -3.78 3.41
C ALA A 27 0.87 -3.19 4.57
N LEU A 28 -0.26 -3.83 4.88
CA LEU A 28 -1.10 -3.46 6.02
C LEU A 28 -0.44 -3.76 7.37
N LEU A 29 0.33 -4.84 7.49
CA LEU A 29 0.86 -5.30 8.78
C LEU A 29 1.62 -4.21 9.55
N PRO A 30 2.63 -3.53 9.01
CA PRO A 30 3.35 -2.50 9.74
C PRO A 30 2.48 -1.31 10.15
N LEU A 31 1.46 -0.97 9.36
CA LEU A 31 0.49 0.08 9.72
C LEU A 31 -0.40 -0.36 10.89
N LEU A 32 -0.92 -1.59 10.84
CA LEU A 32 -1.81 -2.12 11.88
C LEU A 32 -1.11 -2.23 13.24
N LEU A 33 0.20 -2.51 13.26
CA LEU A 33 0.98 -2.57 14.49
C LEU A 33 1.12 -1.22 15.20
N GLN A 34 0.98 -0.12 14.46
CA GLN A 34 1.13 1.24 14.98
C GLN A 34 -0.21 1.93 15.29
N LEU A 35 -1.33 1.35 14.83
CA LEU A 35 -2.66 1.90 15.07
C LEU A 35 -3.21 1.45 16.43
N PRO A 36 -4.13 2.23 17.03
CA PRO A 36 -4.88 1.81 18.21
C PRO A 36 -5.52 0.43 18.00
N THR A 37 -5.45 -0.45 18.99
CA THR A 37 -5.88 -1.84 18.88
C THR A 37 -7.31 -2.01 18.35
N ALA A 38 -8.23 -1.15 18.76
CA ALA A 38 -9.61 -1.17 18.28
C ALA A 38 -9.70 -0.91 16.76
N LEU A 39 -8.94 0.09 16.26
CA LEU A 39 -8.86 0.37 14.82
C LEU A 39 -8.15 -0.73 14.06
N ALA A 40 -7.04 -1.23 14.59
CA ALA A 40 -6.28 -2.32 13.97
C ALA A 40 -7.17 -3.56 13.78
N ILE A 41 -7.94 -3.95 14.80
CA ILE A 41 -8.90 -5.06 14.72
C ILE A 41 -10.00 -4.76 13.70
N GLY A 42 -10.60 -3.57 13.74
CA GLY A 42 -11.65 -3.16 12.80
C GLY A 42 -11.18 -3.17 11.34
N ILE A 43 -10.01 -2.61 11.05
CA ILE A 43 -9.43 -2.57 9.71
C ILE A 43 -9.04 -3.98 9.25
N SER A 44 -8.47 -4.81 10.14
CA SER A 44 -8.14 -6.21 9.83
C SER A 44 -9.39 -7.03 9.51
N ALA A 45 -10.46 -6.86 10.30
CA ALA A 45 -11.74 -7.51 10.05
C ALA A 45 -12.35 -7.06 8.71
N ALA A 46 -12.31 -5.75 8.42
CA ALA A 46 -12.75 -5.21 7.13
C ALA A 46 -11.94 -5.79 5.96
N ALA A 47 -10.61 -5.88 6.08
CA ALA A 47 -9.75 -6.48 5.06
C ALA A 47 -10.08 -7.97 4.83
N ALA A 48 -10.22 -8.75 5.90
CA ALA A 48 -10.58 -10.16 5.81
C ALA A 48 -11.97 -10.34 5.17
N LEU A 49 -12.94 -9.53 5.56
CA LEU A 49 -14.31 -9.56 5.04
C LEU A 49 -14.33 -9.21 3.54
N THR A 50 -13.64 -8.13 3.14
CA THR A 50 -13.58 -7.72 1.73
C THR A 50 -12.91 -8.78 0.87
N ILE A 51 -11.82 -9.39 1.32
CA ILE A 51 -11.14 -10.48 0.62
C ILE A 51 -12.05 -11.70 0.50
N ALA A 52 -12.69 -12.12 1.59
CA ALA A 52 -13.56 -13.30 1.61
C ALA A 52 -14.78 -13.12 0.70
N LEU A 53 -15.47 -11.99 0.82
CA LEU A 53 -16.68 -11.72 0.02
C LEU A 53 -16.37 -11.46 -1.45
N SER A 54 -15.26 -10.78 -1.76
CA SER A 54 -14.89 -10.45 -3.13
C SER A 54 -14.17 -11.59 -3.87
N TRP A 55 -13.85 -12.71 -3.18
CA TRP A 55 -13.10 -13.81 -3.78
C TRP A 55 -13.72 -14.35 -5.07
N ARG A 56 -15.04 -14.50 -5.09
CA ARG A 56 -15.77 -15.06 -6.23
C ARG A 56 -16.37 -14.00 -7.14
N LYS A 57 -16.83 -12.87 -6.60
CA LYS A 57 -17.49 -11.79 -7.34
C LYS A 57 -17.16 -10.45 -6.68
N PRO A 58 -16.97 -9.37 -7.45
CA PRO A 58 -16.81 -8.03 -6.88
C PRO A 58 -18.06 -7.65 -6.10
N LEU A 59 -17.88 -6.94 -4.99
CA LEU A 59 -19.00 -6.49 -4.17
C LEU A 59 -19.86 -5.47 -4.93
N PRO A 60 -21.17 -5.45 -4.70
CA PRO A 60 -22.04 -4.43 -5.26
C PRO A 60 -21.63 -3.02 -4.77
N ALA A 61 -21.80 -2.03 -5.63
CA ALA A 61 -21.35 -0.66 -5.36
C ALA A 61 -21.89 -0.10 -4.02
N LEU A 62 -23.17 -0.37 -3.72
CA LEU A 62 -23.79 0.08 -2.48
C LEU A 62 -23.08 -0.46 -1.24
N LEU A 63 -22.76 -1.77 -1.22
CA LEU A 63 -22.10 -2.39 -0.09
C LEU A 63 -20.66 -1.87 0.10
N ARG A 64 -19.95 -1.58 -1.00
CA ARG A 64 -18.62 -0.95 -0.96
C ARG A 64 -18.67 0.44 -0.35
N VAL A 65 -19.64 1.26 -0.76
CA VAL A 65 -19.83 2.61 -0.21
C VAL A 65 -20.18 2.57 1.27
N LEU A 66 -21.09 1.68 1.67
CA LEU A 66 -21.44 1.50 3.07
C LEU A 66 -20.24 1.05 3.92
N LEU A 67 -19.46 0.10 3.42
CA LEU A 67 -18.25 -0.36 4.11
C LEU A 67 -17.20 0.75 4.20
N ALA A 68 -16.98 1.51 3.13
CA ALA A 68 -16.06 2.65 3.14
C ALA A 68 -16.50 3.72 4.14
N LEU A 69 -17.79 4.03 4.18
CA LEU A 69 -18.35 4.99 5.13
C LEU A 69 -18.22 4.48 6.58
N ALA A 70 -18.51 3.21 6.82
CA ALA A 70 -18.38 2.61 8.15
C ALA A 70 -16.94 2.66 8.68
N VAL A 71 -15.95 2.31 7.84
CA VAL A 71 -14.54 2.37 8.22
C VAL A 71 -14.07 3.81 8.38
N LEU A 72 -14.53 4.73 7.54
CA LEU A 72 -14.24 6.16 7.66
C LEU A 72 -14.76 6.72 8.98
N VAL A 73 -16.02 6.42 9.34
CA VAL A 73 -16.62 6.81 10.63
C VAL A 73 -15.83 6.21 11.79
N ALA A 74 -15.42 4.94 11.70
CA ALA A 74 -14.61 4.29 12.72
C ALA A 74 -13.25 4.99 12.91
N VAL A 75 -12.58 5.38 11.83
CA VAL A 75 -11.32 6.13 11.91
C VAL A 75 -11.51 7.47 12.61
N PHE A 76 -12.51 8.27 12.20
CA PHE A 76 -12.74 9.57 12.78
C PHE A 76 -13.30 9.52 14.22
N SER A 77 -14.04 8.47 14.57
CA SER A 77 -14.51 8.28 15.95
C SER A 77 -13.38 7.99 16.93
N GLN A 78 -12.34 7.30 16.48
CA GLN A 78 -11.19 6.91 17.31
C GLN A 78 -10.06 7.97 17.31
N MET A 79 -9.80 8.60 16.17
CA MET A 79 -8.73 9.58 16.00
C MET A 79 -9.19 11.03 16.24
N GLY A 80 -10.51 11.25 16.29
CA GLY A 80 -11.09 12.58 16.27
C GLY A 80 -10.91 13.28 14.91
N LEU A 81 -11.46 14.49 14.77
CA LEU A 81 -11.33 15.31 13.54
C LEU A 81 -9.97 16.03 13.44
N ARG A 82 -8.92 15.43 13.98
CA ARG A 82 -7.57 15.98 13.88
C ARG A 82 -6.88 15.44 12.61
N PHE A 83 -6.68 16.31 11.65
CA PHE A 83 -5.92 15.97 10.45
C PHE A 83 -4.41 15.97 10.79
N GLY A 84 -3.85 14.79 10.96
CA GLY A 84 -2.44 14.58 11.26
C GLY A 84 -1.91 13.32 10.58
N ARG A 85 -0.61 13.03 10.78
CA ARG A 85 0.05 11.85 10.22
C ARG A 85 -0.66 10.55 10.60
N ASP A 86 -1.09 10.44 11.87
CA ASP A 86 -1.71 9.22 12.39
C ASP A 86 -3.07 8.95 11.72
N THR A 87 -3.88 10.00 11.56
CA THR A 87 -5.16 9.91 10.83
C THR A 87 -4.94 9.59 9.35
N GLY A 88 -3.92 10.20 8.72
CA GLY A 88 -3.55 9.91 7.32
C GLY A 88 -3.14 8.45 7.12
N CYS A 89 -2.32 7.92 8.02
CA CYS A 89 -1.89 6.51 8.00
C CYS A 89 -3.06 5.55 8.25
N ALA A 90 -3.98 5.88 9.17
CA ALA A 90 -5.19 5.11 9.42
C ALA A 90 -6.12 5.08 8.20
N LEU A 91 -6.30 6.22 7.52
CA LEU A 91 -7.08 6.31 6.29
C LEU A 91 -6.46 5.50 5.15
N LEU A 92 -5.13 5.54 5.00
CA LEU A 92 -4.42 4.73 4.02
C LEU A 92 -4.62 3.23 4.30
N ALA A 93 -4.48 2.81 5.56
CA ALA A 93 -4.74 1.41 5.96
C ALA A 93 -6.19 1.01 5.66
N ALA A 94 -7.16 1.89 5.95
CA ALA A 94 -8.57 1.69 5.63
C ALA A 94 -8.81 1.54 4.12
N MET A 95 -8.19 2.38 3.30
CA MET A 95 -8.27 2.28 1.83
C MET A 95 -7.71 0.97 1.30
N ILE A 96 -6.54 0.54 1.80
CA ILE A 96 -5.95 -0.75 1.41
C ILE A 96 -6.85 -1.91 1.82
N ALA A 97 -7.47 -1.86 3.00
CA ALA A 97 -8.37 -2.90 3.50
C ALA A 97 -9.66 -3.05 2.66
N ILE A 98 -10.19 -1.95 2.11
CA ILE A 98 -11.44 -1.95 1.34
C ILE A 98 -11.19 -2.23 -0.14
N LYS A 99 -10.06 -1.83 -0.69
CA LYS A 99 -9.74 -1.92 -2.11
C LYS A 99 -9.86 -3.32 -2.73
N PRO A 100 -9.58 -4.44 -2.01
CA PRO A 100 -9.86 -5.80 -2.51
C PRO A 100 -11.29 -6.02 -2.97
N SER A 101 -12.27 -5.28 -2.41
CA SER A 101 -13.69 -5.38 -2.80
C SER A 101 -13.98 -5.02 -4.24
N GLU A 102 -13.08 -4.27 -4.88
CA GLU A 102 -13.20 -3.80 -6.28
C GLU A 102 -12.30 -4.57 -7.24
N THR A 103 -11.34 -5.35 -6.72
CA THR A 103 -10.25 -5.91 -7.52
C THR A 103 -10.77 -7.05 -8.41
N SER A 104 -11.12 -6.71 -9.64
CA SER A 104 -11.59 -7.66 -10.65
C SER A 104 -10.76 -7.62 -11.93
N THR A 105 -10.12 -6.49 -12.25
CA THR A 105 -9.36 -6.28 -13.46
C THR A 105 -7.86 -6.06 -13.16
N LEU A 106 -7.02 -6.17 -14.19
CA LEU A 106 -5.58 -5.85 -14.09
C LEU A 106 -5.34 -4.42 -13.64
N ARG A 107 -6.20 -3.49 -14.06
CA ARG A 107 -6.15 -2.09 -13.65
C ARG A 107 -6.39 -1.92 -12.15
N ASP A 108 -7.40 -2.62 -11.61
CA ASP A 108 -7.72 -2.56 -10.19
C ASP A 108 -6.58 -3.14 -9.34
N ALA A 109 -6.00 -4.27 -9.80
CA ALA A 109 -4.86 -4.90 -9.14
C ALA A 109 -3.65 -3.97 -9.09
N ARG A 110 -3.32 -3.26 -10.18
CA ARG A 110 -2.25 -2.25 -10.18
C ARG A 110 -2.52 -1.11 -9.20
N SER A 111 -3.75 -0.63 -9.17
CA SER A 111 -4.15 0.40 -8.22
C SER A 111 -3.96 -0.07 -6.78
N LEU A 112 -4.36 -1.30 -6.44
CA LEU A 112 -4.16 -1.88 -5.12
C LEU A 112 -2.68 -2.02 -4.77
N ILE A 113 -1.85 -2.50 -5.70
CA ILE A 113 -0.39 -2.61 -5.49
C ILE A 113 0.23 -1.22 -5.32
N GLY A 114 -0.25 -0.21 -6.06
CA GLY A 114 0.19 1.18 -5.89
C GLY A 114 -0.03 1.68 -4.46
N PHE A 115 -1.20 1.46 -3.88
CA PHE A 115 -1.47 1.77 -2.46
C PHE A 115 -0.59 0.92 -1.52
N ALA A 116 -0.40 -0.37 -1.81
CA ALA A 116 0.44 -1.25 -1.02
C ALA A 116 1.92 -0.79 -1.02
N LEU A 117 2.43 -0.23 -2.11
CA LEU A 117 3.77 0.34 -2.18
C LEU A 117 3.91 1.64 -1.38
N PHE A 118 2.83 2.39 -1.20
CA PHE A 118 2.82 3.60 -0.37
C PHE A 118 2.78 3.30 1.13
N ALA A 119 2.21 2.17 1.52
CA ALA A 119 2.01 1.81 2.93
C ALA A 119 3.31 1.73 3.76
N PRO A 120 4.43 1.15 3.27
CA PRO A 120 5.70 1.15 4.01
C PRO A 120 6.20 2.56 4.33
N PHE A 121 6.06 3.53 3.42
CA PHE A 121 6.43 4.92 3.69
C PHE A 121 5.57 5.54 4.78
N ALA A 122 4.26 5.28 4.76
CA ALA A 122 3.36 5.73 5.81
C ALA A 122 3.69 5.07 7.16
N ALA A 123 4.05 3.78 7.16
CA ALA A 123 4.46 3.08 8.36
C ALA A 123 5.75 3.67 8.96
N PHE A 124 6.72 4.06 8.12
CA PHE A 124 7.96 4.72 8.58
C PHE A 124 7.74 6.12 9.16
N LEU A 125 6.64 6.78 8.82
CA LEU A 125 6.26 8.04 9.49
C LEU A 125 5.79 7.81 10.93
N LEU A 126 5.26 6.63 11.23
CA LEU A 126 4.75 6.27 12.55
C LEU A 126 5.85 5.66 13.42
N ASP A 127 6.62 4.74 12.85
CA ASP A 127 7.68 4.00 13.54
C ASP A 127 8.83 3.67 12.60
N GLN A 128 10.06 3.86 13.07
CA GLN A 128 11.30 3.59 12.34
C GLN A 128 12.06 2.39 12.93
N GLY A 129 11.36 1.52 13.64
CA GLY A 129 11.95 0.32 14.24
C GLY A 129 12.39 -0.73 13.21
N PRO A 130 13.30 -1.64 13.59
CA PRO A 130 13.81 -2.67 12.69
C PRO A 130 12.72 -3.63 12.21
N LEU A 131 11.69 -3.86 13.02
CA LEU A 131 10.53 -4.69 12.65
C LEU A 131 9.72 -4.03 11.51
N THR A 132 9.40 -2.75 11.66
CA THR A 132 8.69 -1.96 10.64
C THR A 132 9.47 -1.91 9.34
N MET A 133 10.80 -1.75 9.43
CA MET A 133 11.68 -1.79 8.27
C MET A 133 11.67 -3.15 7.58
N GLY A 134 11.80 -4.25 8.33
CA GLY A 134 11.79 -5.61 7.79
C GLY A 134 10.46 -5.94 7.10
N LEU A 135 9.33 -5.63 7.75
CA LEU A 135 7.99 -5.81 7.17
C LEU A 135 7.78 -4.93 5.93
N GLY A 136 8.26 -3.69 5.95
CA GLY A 136 8.20 -2.78 4.80
C GLY A 136 8.96 -3.32 3.59
N VAL A 137 10.19 -3.79 3.79
CA VAL A 137 10.99 -4.43 2.72
C VAL A 137 10.27 -5.65 2.17
N LEU A 138 9.73 -6.51 3.03
CA LEU A 138 9.01 -7.71 2.61
C LEU A 138 7.74 -7.34 1.80
N ALA A 139 7.00 -6.31 2.23
CA ALA A 139 5.83 -5.82 1.53
C ALA A 139 6.19 -5.28 0.13
N VAL A 140 7.27 -4.50 0.02
CA VAL A 140 7.76 -3.98 -1.27
C VAL A 140 8.18 -5.13 -2.20
N LEU A 141 8.93 -6.11 -1.70
CA LEU A 141 9.33 -7.29 -2.50
C LEU A 141 8.12 -8.05 -3.03
N CYS A 142 7.12 -8.30 -2.17
CA CYS A 142 5.88 -8.97 -2.56
C CYS A 142 5.10 -8.16 -3.61
N ALA A 143 5.04 -6.84 -3.46
CA ALA A 143 4.39 -5.93 -4.40
C ALA A 143 5.09 -5.92 -5.77
N LEU A 144 6.44 -5.94 -5.80
CA LEU A 144 7.21 -6.02 -7.03
C LEU A 144 7.00 -7.36 -7.75
N VAL A 145 6.95 -8.48 -7.01
CA VAL A 145 6.60 -9.79 -7.57
C VAL A 145 5.19 -9.78 -8.16
N ALA A 146 4.23 -9.16 -7.46
CA ALA A 146 2.87 -9.00 -7.96
C ALA A 146 2.82 -8.18 -9.25
N LEU A 147 3.54 -7.04 -9.32
CA LEU A 147 3.64 -6.21 -10.53
C LEU A 147 4.27 -6.97 -11.70
N GLN A 148 5.33 -7.72 -11.46
CA GLN A 148 5.97 -8.55 -12.49
C GLN A 148 4.97 -9.57 -13.06
N ARG A 149 4.22 -10.24 -12.19
CA ARG A 149 3.17 -11.18 -12.61
C ARG A 149 2.09 -10.53 -13.46
N LEU A 150 1.66 -9.32 -13.10
CA LEU A 150 0.70 -8.57 -13.90
C LEU A 150 1.28 -8.18 -15.26
N ALA A 151 2.56 -7.80 -15.32
CA ALA A 151 3.24 -7.47 -16.56
C ALA A 151 3.38 -8.69 -17.49
N ASP A 152 3.66 -9.88 -16.92
CA ASP A 152 3.75 -11.14 -17.68
C ASP A 152 2.39 -11.49 -18.31
N VAL A 153 1.28 -11.30 -17.58
CA VAL A 153 -0.08 -11.53 -18.09
C VAL A 153 -0.41 -10.56 -19.24
N GLU A 154 -0.01 -9.28 -19.13
CA GLU A 154 -0.24 -8.30 -20.20
C GLU A 154 0.61 -8.53 -21.43
N GLY A 155 1.86 -8.95 -21.24
CA GLY A 155 2.79 -9.22 -22.32
C GLY A 155 2.39 -10.42 -23.19
N HIS A 156 1.25 -11.06 -22.91
CA HIS A 156 0.80 -12.30 -23.59
C HIS A 156 1.89 -13.39 -23.60
N ALA A 157 2.77 -13.36 -22.60
CA ALA A 157 3.76 -14.42 -22.36
C ALA A 157 3.06 -15.69 -21.85
N LEU A 158 2.00 -16.13 -22.56
CA LEU A 158 1.12 -17.25 -22.23
C LEU A 158 1.81 -18.61 -22.29
N SER A 159 3.12 -18.65 -22.50
CA SER A 159 3.82 -19.92 -22.74
C SER A 159 4.88 -20.27 -21.69
N SER A 160 5.15 -19.43 -20.73
CA SER A 160 6.09 -19.81 -19.68
C SER A 160 5.54 -19.46 -18.31
N THR A 161 5.14 -20.49 -17.60
CA THR A 161 5.07 -20.46 -16.14
C THR A 161 6.46 -20.02 -15.67
N SER A 162 6.65 -18.70 -15.55
CA SER A 162 7.94 -18.18 -15.12
C SER A 162 8.20 -18.73 -13.72
N SER A 163 9.25 -19.53 -13.60
CA SER A 163 9.70 -20.09 -12.33
C SER A 163 9.79 -18.95 -11.30
N PRO A 164 9.32 -19.13 -10.07
CA PRO A 164 9.37 -18.09 -9.02
C PRO A 164 10.80 -17.56 -8.83
N LEU A 165 11.82 -18.38 -9.05
CA LEU A 165 13.23 -17.97 -9.02
C LEU A 165 13.59 -16.97 -10.13
N ARG A 166 13.02 -17.12 -11.32
CA ARG A 166 13.23 -16.16 -12.42
C ARG A 166 12.61 -14.81 -12.15
N THR A 167 11.41 -14.83 -11.57
CA THR A 167 10.71 -13.61 -11.14
C THR A 167 11.48 -12.88 -10.03
N LEU A 168 11.98 -13.61 -9.02
CA LEU A 168 12.83 -13.05 -7.97
C LEU A 168 14.15 -12.50 -8.54
N GLY A 169 14.76 -13.17 -9.50
CA GLY A 169 15.96 -12.68 -10.18
C GLY A 169 15.73 -11.37 -10.95
N ALA A 170 14.61 -11.25 -11.65
CA ALA A 170 14.23 -10.02 -12.36
C ALA A 170 13.96 -8.86 -11.38
N VAL A 171 13.24 -9.12 -10.29
CA VAL A 171 12.99 -8.13 -9.21
C VAL A 171 14.31 -7.74 -8.55
N GLY A 172 15.21 -8.69 -8.26
CA GLY A 172 16.53 -8.42 -7.71
C GLY A 172 17.38 -7.54 -8.63
N LYS A 173 17.34 -7.76 -9.93
CA LYS A 173 18.02 -6.91 -10.92
C LYS A 173 17.46 -5.48 -10.94
N LEU A 174 16.14 -5.33 -10.90
CA LEU A 174 15.51 -4.01 -10.82
C LEU A 174 15.88 -3.27 -9.53
N MET A 175 15.92 -3.97 -8.40
CA MET A 175 16.37 -3.40 -7.12
C MET A 175 17.84 -3.01 -7.15
N ALA A 176 18.70 -3.84 -7.75
CA ALA A 176 20.13 -3.55 -7.89
C ALA A 176 20.40 -2.29 -8.74
N ILE A 177 19.53 -1.99 -9.70
CA ILE A 177 19.61 -0.75 -10.50
C ILE A 177 18.96 0.42 -9.74
N GLY A 178 17.83 0.19 -9.08
CA GLY A 178 17.08 1.23 -8.36
C GLY A 178 17.78 1.71 -7.08
N LEU A 179 18.49 0.82 -6.37
CA LEU A 179 19.14 1.14 -5.10
C LEU A 179 20.23 2.23 -5.24
N PRO A 180 21.18 2.15 -6.18
CA PRO A 180 22.16 3.21 -6.40
C PRO A 180 21.50 4.55 -6.76
N LEU A 181 20.44 4.51 -7.57
CA LEU A 181 19.68 5.70 -7.95
C LEU A 181 18.98 6.34 -6.74
N ALA A 182 18.36 5.51 -5.88
CA ALA A 182 17.74 5.96 -4.64
C ALA A 182 18.77 6.55 -3.66
N LEU A 183 19.94 5.93 -3.52
CA LEU A 183 21.05 6.45 -2.71
C LEU A 183 21.59 7.76 -3.26
N ALA A 184 21.74 7.87 -4.57
CA ALA A 184 22.15 9.12 -5.22
C ALA A 184 21.12 10.23 -5.00
N ALA A 185 19.83 9.93 -5.16
CA ALA A 185 18.75 10.87 -4.88
C ALA A 185 18.73 11.29 -3.40
N PHE A 186 18.89 10.34 -2.48
CA PHE A 186 18.98 10.61 -1.05
C PHE A 186 20.17 11.51 -0.71
N TRP A 187 21.30 11.33 -1.37
CA TRP A 187 22.49 12.14 -1.13
C TRP A 187 22.36 13.55 -1.73
N LEU A 188 21.60 13.69 -2.82
CA LEU A 188 21.40 14.96 -3.52
C LEU A 188 20.32 15.84 -2.84
N LEU A 189 19.22 15.22 -2.38
CA LEU A 189 18.05 15.91 -1.81
C LEU A 189 18.35 16.74 -0.53
N PRO A 190 19.12 16.28 0.46
CA PRO A 190 19.37 17.06 1.68
C PRO A 190 20.22 18.33 1.47
N ARG A 191 20.89 18.45 0.33
CA ARG A 191 21.73 19.61 0.02
C ARG A 191 20.97 20.79 -0.61
N LEU A 192 19.73 20.59 -0.99
CA LEU A 192 18.84 21.66 -1.46
C LEU A 192 18.16 22.42 -0.31
N GLY A 193 18.80 22.50 0.81
CA GLY A 193 18.60 23.13 2.11
C GLY A 193 17.62 24.29 2.31
N LEU A 194 16.52 24.32 1.57
CA LEU A 194 15.40 25.22 1.85
C LEU A 194 14.25 24.35 2.43
N PRO A 195 13.80 24.63 3.67
CA PRO A 195 12.62 23.96 4.20
C PRO A 195 11.41 24.35 3.34
N MET A 196 11.01 23.45 2.45
CA MET A 196 9.81 23.64 1.62
C MET A 196 8.50 23.59 2.42
N CYS A 197 8.55 23.15 3.67
CA CYS A 197 7.44 23.23 4.59
C CYS A 197 7.72 24.31 5.61
N GLY A 198 6.85 25.32 5.66
CA GLY A 198 6.98 26.45 6.57
C GLY A 198 7.23 25.99 7.99
N VAL A 199 8.29 26.50 8.59
CA VAL A 199 8.57 26.35 10.01
C VAL A 199 7.34 26.87 10.76
N PRO A 200 6.72 26.09 11.67
CA PRO A 200 5.68 26.63 12.54
C PRO A 200 6.29 27.80 13.30
N GLY A 201 5.74 29.01 13.06
CA GLY A 201 6.27 30.22 13.63
C GLY A 201 6.30 30.14 15.14
N ARG A 202 7.50 30.41 15.71
CA ARG A 202 7.76 30.84 17.08
C ARG A 202 7.10 30.02 18.19
N ALA A 203 7.76 28.95 18.59
CA ALA A 203 7.71 28.59 20.01
C ALA A 203 8.44 29.72 20.76
N VAL A 204 7.68 30.65 21.32
CA VAL A 204 8.20 31.60 22.30
C VAL A 204 8.44 30.78 23.56
N ALA A 205 9.69 30.35 23.77
CA ALA A 205 10.12 29.86 25.05
C ALA A 205 9.99 31.01 26.06
N ARG A 206 8.98 30.96 26.92
CA ARG A 206 8.97 31.79 28.12
C ARG A 206 9.98 31.19 29.09
N PRO A 207 11.06 31.92 29.45
CA PRO A 207 11.89 31.49 30.54
C PRO A 207 11.02 31.53 31.81
N GLY A 208 10.83 30.37 32.44
CA GLY A 208 10.21 30.28 33.75
C GLY A 208 11.10 30.97 34.76
N LEU A 209 10.63 32.10 35.28
CA LEU A 209 11.15 32.65 36.52
C LEU A 209 10.54 31.85 37.68
N SER A 210 11.41 31.22 38.44
CA SER A 210 11.19 30.63 39.74
C SER A 210 10.48 31.57 40.73
#